data_e8c1f31c38aaff6e7a4ec1c7d4ea5a4f
#
_entry.id   e8c1f31c38aaff6e7a4ec1c7d4ea5a4f
#
_cell.length_a   1.000
_cell.length_b   1.000
_cell.length_c   1.000
_cell.angle_alpha   90.00
_cell.angle_beta   90.00
_cell.angle_gamma   90.00
#
_symmetry.space_group_name_H-M   'P 1'
#
loop_
_entity.id
_entity.type
_entity.pdbx_description
1 polymer ?
#
loop_
_entity_poly.entity_id
_entity_poly.type
_entity_poly.pdbx_seq_one_letter_code
_entity_poly.pdbx_strand_id
1 'polypeptide(L)'
;MEYAINAAAPNEQFAVNCRDVTKTYGTGDTRVMALRGVDLDVRRGELLMLVGPSGCGKTTLISIIAAILEQDSGDCAVLGHDLKGMVQKEKTRFRGASIGFVFQLFNLLPALNAVENVAIPLLINGIPSERAEARAKQALEAVNLGARLDALPGKLSGGQQQRVAIARALVHEPKLIVCDEPTSNLDHETGRSVMNILRGVAKSPDRALIVVTHDPRIFDFADRIAHMDDGKIIEIVEGKNKERLQ
;
A
#
# COMPACT_ATOMS: atom_id res chain seq x y z
N MET A 1 35.67 10.98 -18.94
CA MET A 1 34.50 11.86 -19.15
C MET A 1 33.39 11.29 -18.31
N GLU A 2 33.26 11.78 -17.08
CA GLU A 2 32.17 11.43 -16.18
C GLU A 2 30.94 12.22 -16.60
N TYR A 3 29.91 11.51 -17.01
CA TYR A 3 28.56 12.09 -17.12
C TYR A 3 27.99 12.22 -15.71
N ALA A 4 28.11 13.40 -15.14
CA ALA A 4 27.34 13.78 -13.94
C ALA A 4 25.87 13.82 -14.33
N ILE A 5 25.14 12.79 -13.98
CA ILE A 5 23.67 12.81 -13.96
C ILE A 5 23.27 13.70 -12.78
N ASN A 6 22.85 14.90 -13.11
CA ASN A 6 22.33 15.86 -12.15
C ASN A 6 20.92 15.38 -11.72
N ALA A 7 20.85 14.33 -10.89
CA ALA A 7 19.64 13.93 -10.21
C ALA A 7 19.40 14.98 -9.12
N ALA A 8 18.33 15.74 -9.24
CA ALA A 8 17.82 16.57 -8.14
C ALA A 8 17.82 15.69 -6.88
N ALA A 9 18.43 16.18 -5.78
CA ALA A 9 18.53 15.45 -4.53
C ALA A 9 17.12 14.93 -4.16
N PRO A 10 16.94 13.63 -3.89
CA PRO A 10 15.64 13.10 -3.53
C PRO A 10 15.17 13.88 -2.31
N ASN A 11 13.96 14.41 -2.37
CA ASN A 11 13.36 15.10 -1.24
C ASN A 11 13.05 14.03 -0.18
N GLU A 12 14.02 13.78 0.72
CA GLU A 12 14.02 12.68 1.70
C GLU A 12 12.78 12.69 2.62
N GLN A 13 12.07 13.81 2.63
CA GLN A 13 10.85 13.99 3.42
C GLN A 13 9.67 13.18 2.87
N PHE A 14 9.62 12.90 1.57
CA PHE A 14 8.48 12.23 0.94
C PHE A 14 8.78 10.76 0.62
N ALA A 15 7.82 9.89 0.95
CA ALA A 15 7.82 8.50 0.52
C ALA A 15 7.26 8.35 -0.90
N VAL A 16 6.31 9.23 -1.28
CA VAL A 16 5.73 9.28 -2.63
C VAL A 16 5.65 10.73 -3.07
N ASN A 17 5.99 10.98 -4.32
CA ASN A 17 5.86 12.27 -4.98
C ASN A 17 5.35 12.04 -6.41
N CYS A 18 4.09 12.40 -6.66
CA CYS A 18 3.44 12.34 -7.96
C CYS A 18 3.22 13.76 -8.49
N ARG A 19 3.52 13.99 -9.78
CA ARG A 19 3.30 15.27 -10.46
C ARG A 19 2.69 15.02 -11.83
N ASP A 20 1.54 15.64 -12.07
CA ASP A 20 0.78 15.59 -13.32
C ASP A 20 0.57 14.16 -13.86
N VAL A 21 0.34 13.20 -12.95
CA VAL A 21 0.21 11.79 -13.32
C VAL A 21 -1.10 11.55 -14.06
N THR A 22 -1.00 10.98 -15.27
CA THR A 22 -2.16 10.62 -16.08
C THR A 22 -2.22 9.13 -16.37
N LYS A 23 -3.43 8.61 -16.56
CA LYS A 23 -3.66 7.24 -17.01
C LYS A 23 -4.96 7.12 -17.77
N THR A 24 -4.89 6.49 -18.95
CA THR A 24 -6.03 6.23 -19.82
C THR A 24 -6.13 4.74 -20.10
N TYR A 25 -7.34 4.21 -20.11
CA TYR A 25 -7.66 2.86 -20.51
C TYR A 25 -8.49 2.87 -21.79
N GLY A 26 -8.47 1.77 -22.52
CA GLY A 26 -9.24 1.60 -23.76
C GLY A 26 -8.65 2.35 -24.95
N THR A 27 -9.30 2.20 -26.12
CA THR A 27 -8.92 2.84 -27.38
C THR A 27 -10.17 3.33 -28.11
N GLY A 28 -10.03 4.35 -28.96
CA GLY A 28 -11.15 4.92 -29.70
C GLY A 28 -12.28 5.40 -28.78
N ASP A 29 -13.51 4.99 -29.09
CA ASP A 29 -14.72 5.41 -28.36
C ASP A 29 -14.83 4.81 -26.93
N THR A 30 -14.02 3.79 -26.61
CA THR A 30 -13.98 3.19 -25.27
C THR A 30 -12.92 3.84 -24.36
N ARG A 31 -12.30 4.92 -24.80
CA ARG A 31 -11.23 5.59 -24.06
C ARG A 31 -11.76 6.26 -22.79
N VAL A 32 -11.22 5.84 -21.65
CA VAL A 32 -11.53 6.41 -20.33
C VAL A 32 -10.25 6.90 -19.66
N MET A 33 -10.18 8.19 -19.38
CA MET A 33 -9.07 8.79 -18.64
C MET A 33 -9.31 8.61 -17.13
N ALA A 34 -8.64 7.65 -16.53
CA ALA A 34 -8.79 7.30 -15.13
C ALA A 34 -8.01 8.22 -14.18
N LEU A 35 -6.89 8.80 -14.64
CA LEU A 35 -6.14 9.85 -13.94
C LEU A 35 -5.93 11.02 -14.87
N ARG A 36 -6.17 12.24 -14.37
CA ARG A 36 -6.25 13.48 -15.16
C ARG A 36 -5.31 14.57 -14.64
N GLY A 37 -4.02 14.21 -14.46
CA GLY A 37 -3.02 15.12 -13.89
C GLY A 37 -3.09 15.13 -12.37
N VAL A 38 -2.69 14.01 -11.75
CA VAL A 38 -2.70 13.87 -10.29
C VAL A 38 -1.41 14.37 -9.70
N ASP A 39 -1.53 15.33 -8.75
CA ASP A 39 -0.46 15.76 -7.86
C ASP A 39 -0.72 15.19 -6.46
N LEU A 40 0.24 14.43 -5.91
CA LEU A 40 0.13 13.85 -4.58
C LEU A 40 1.50 13.69 -3.93
N ASP A 41 1.65 14.18 -2.70
CA ASP A 41 2.79 13.91 -1.83
C ASP A 41 2.36 13.08 -0.63
N VAL A 42 3.13 12.03 -0.32
CA VAL A 42 2.99 11.23 0.90
C VAL A 42 4.27 11.36 1.71
N ARG A 43 4.17 11.81 2.95
CA ARG A 43 5.31 12.01 3.83
C ARG A 43 5.77 10.69 4.47
N ARG A 44 7.03 10.61 4.86
CA ARG A 44 7.48 9.51 5.72
C ARG A 44 6.87 9.66 7.12
N GLY A 45 6.56 8.55 7.78
CA GLY A 45 5.90 8.54 9.09
C GLY A 45 4.41 8.86 9.06
N GLU A 46 3.79 8.92 7.88
CA GLU A 46 2.41 9.36 7.67
C GLU A 46 1.50 8.19 7.31
N LEU A 47 0.27 8.23 7.84
CA LEU A 47 -0.87 7.50 7.32
C LEU A 47 -1.74 8.46 6.49
N LEU A 48 -1.63 8.37 5.17
CA LEU A 48 -2.51 9.08 4.24
C LEU A 48 -3.71 8.21 3.89
N MET A 49 -4.91 8.76 4.00
CA MET A 49 -6.11 8.16 3.41
C MET A 49 -6.43 8.79 2.07
N LEU A 50 -6.70 7.95 1.07
CA LEU A 50 -7.18 8.35 -0.24
C LEU A 50 -8.66 8.00 -0.34
N VAL A 51 -9.52 9.01 -0.36
CA VAL A 51 -10.97 8.85 -0.31
C VAL A 51 -11.64 9.43 -1.55
N GLY A 52 -12.83 8.93 -1.90
CA GLY A 52 -13.60 9.41 -3.03
C GLY A 52 -14.59 8.36 -3.54
N PRO A 53 -15.47 8.72 -4.47
CA PRO A 53 -16.48 7.81 -5.01
C PRO A 53 -15.86 6.62 -5.74
N SER A 54 -16.65 5.57 -5.92
CA SER A 54 -16.23 4.41 -6.71
C SER A 54 -15.95 4.82 -8.16
N GLY A 55 -14.86 4.29 -8.74
CA GLY A 55 -14.48 4.60 -10.13
C GLY A 55 -13.71 5.91 -10.32
N CYS A 56 -13.48 6.74 -9.30
CA CYS A 56 -12.76 8.02 -9.46
C CYS A 56 -11.22 7.90 -9.68
N GLY A 57 -10.66 6.68 -9.78
CA GLY A 57 -9.25 6.45 -10.12
C GLY A 57 -8.33 6.04 -8.95
N LYS A 58 -8.83 5.89 -7.71
CA LYS A 58 -8.02 5.56 -6.53
C LYS A 58 -7.16 4.30 -6.70
N THR A 59 -7.78 3.19 -7.10
CA THR A 59 -7.06 1.91 -7.33
C THR A 59 -6.02 2.04 -8.46
N THR A 60 -6.31 2.84 -9.49
CA THR A 60 -5.34 3.15 -10.55
C THR A 60 -4.13 3.90 -10.00
N LEU A 61 -4.35 4.94 -9.21
CA LEU A 61 -3.28 5.74 -8.62
C LEU A 61 -2.39 4.89 -7.70
N ILE A 62 -2.98 4.14 -6.77
CA ILE A 62 -2.18 3.29 -5.87
C ILE A 62 -1.48 2.14 -6.59
N SER A 63 -2.01 1.66 -7.72
CA SER A 63 -1.34 0.65 -8.55
C SER A 63 -0.11 1.22 -9.26
N ILE A 64 -0.13 2.51 -9.65
CA ILE A 64 1.05 3.21 -10.18
C ILE A 64 2.08 3.40 -9.06
N ILE A 65 1.67 3.93 -7.90
CA ILE A 65 2.54 4.13 -6.74
C ILE A 65 3.18 2.81 -6.29
N ALA A 66 2.43 1.71 -6.36
CA ALA A 66 2.96 0.38 -6.04
C ALA A 66 3.82 -0.24 -7.16
N ALA A 67 4.12 0.48 -8.24
CA ALA A 67 4.87 -0.01 -9.40
C ALA A 67 4.25 -1.26 -10.05
N ILE A 68 2.94 -1.44 -9.95
CA ILE A 68 2.16 -2.51 -10.60
C ILE A 68 1.73 -2.07 -11.99
N LEU A 69 1.34 -0.79 -12.12
CA LEU A 69 0.85 -0.17 -13.34
C LEU A 69 1.79 0.98 -13.74
N GLU A 70 1.89 1.26 -15.03
CA GLU A 70 2.64 2.41 -15.54
C GLU A 70 1.69 3.57 -15.86
N GLN A 71 2.10 4.80 -15.51
CA GLN A 71 1.44 6.02 -15.93
C GLN A 71 1.67 6.27 -17.43
N ASP A 72 0.76 7.01 -18.06
CA ASP A 72 0.91 7.42 -19.47
C ASP A 72 1.79 8.68 -19.57
N SER A 73 1.62 9.65 -18.64
CA SER A 73 2.46 10.85 -18.53
C SER A 73 2.60 11.30 -17.08
N GLY A 74 3.39 12.34 -16.87
CA GLY A 74 3.73 12.84 -15.54
C GLY A 74 4.84 12.04 -14.89
N ASP A 75 5.17 12.40 -13.66
CA ASP A 75 6.26 11.82 -12.88
C ASP A 75 5.73 11.18 -11.60
N CYS A 76 6.23 10.01 -11.25
CA CYS A 76 5.92 9.32 -10.00
C CYS A 76 7.19 8.77 -9.39
N ALA A 77 7.68 9.44 -8.35
CA ALA A 77 8.82 8.99 -7.56
C ALA A 77 8.33 8.33 -6.27
N VAL A 78 8.86 7.13 -5.98
CA VAL A 78 8.52 6.35 -4.78
C VAL A 78 9.79 6.00 -4.05
N LEU A 79 9.89 6.37 -2.77
CA LEU A 79 11.07 6.18 -1.92
C LEU A 79 12.36 6.74 -2.56
N GLY A 80 12.23 7.83 -3.32
CA GLY A 80 13.34 8.47 -4.04
C GLY A 80 13.67 7.85 -5.42
N HIS A 81 12.92 6.84 -5.85
CA HIS A 81 13.12 6.18 -7.15
C HIS A 81 12.07 6.65 -8.16
N ASP A 82 12.50 7.13 -9.33
CA ASP A 82 11.62 7.39 -10.46
C ASP A 82 11.17 6.07 -11.09
N LEU A 83 9.88 5.77 -11.01
CA LEU A 83 9.32 4.52 -11.51
C LEU A 83 9.31 4.44 -13.05
N LYS A 84 9.23 5.59 -13.74
CA LYS A 84 9.18 5.64 -15.21
C LYS A 84 10.49 5.20 -15.86
N GLY A 85 11.63 5.52 -15.21
CA GLY A 85 12.96 5.16 -15.69
C GLY A 85 13.34 3.69 -15.46
N MET A 86 12.59 2.95 -14.63
CA MET A 86 12.92 1.57 -14.29
C MET A 86 12.45 0.57 -15.35
N VAL A 87 13.29 -0.41 -15.70
CA VAL A 87 12.86 -1.57 -16.49
C VAL A 87 12.01 -2.52 -15.63
N GLN A 88 11.18 -3.34 -16.27
CA GLN A 88 10.21 -4.22 -15.58
C GLN A 88 10.83 -5.13 -14.50
N LYS A 89 12.03 -5.64 -14.74
CA LYS A 89 12.76 -6.47 -13.77
C LYS A 89 13.12 -5.69 -12.50
N GLU A 90 13.54 -4.43 -12.67
CA GLU A 90 13.88 -3.53 -11.56
C GLU A 90 12.63 -3.14 -10.76
N LYS A 91 11.51 -2.80 -11.45
CA LYS A 91 10.21 -2.56 -10.81
C LYS A 91 9.76 -3.74 -9.95
N THR A 92 9.89 -4.96 -10.49
CA THR A 92 9.51 -6.17 -9.75
C THR A 92 10.38 -6.36 -8.50
N ARG A 93 11.70 -6.14 -8.60
CA ARG A 93 12.62 -6.23 -7.47
C ARG A 93 12.37 -5.14 -6.44
N PHE A 94 12.20 -3.89 -6.89
CA PHE A 94 11.90 -2.74 -6.04
C PHE A 94 10.60 -2.97 -5.26
N ARG A 95 9.52 -3.37 -5.95
CA ARG A 95 8.23 -3.70 -5.32
C ARG A 95 8.38 -4.79 -4.27
N GLY A 96 9.03 -5.91 -4.62
CA GLY A 96 9.22 -7.03 -3.71
C GLY A 96 10.06 -6.72 -2.47
N ALA A 97 10.97 -5.74 -2.54
CA ALA A 97 11.83 -5.35 -1.43
C ALA A 97 11.26 -4.20 -0.59
N SER A 98 10.52 -3.26 -1.19
CA SER A 98 10.25 -1.96 -0.58
C SER A 98 8.77 -1.65 -0.37
N ILE A 99 7.86 -2.38 -1.03
CA ILE A 99 6.42 -2.10 -1.01
C ILE A 99 5.63 -3.30 -0.47
N GLY A 100 4.81 -3.06 0.55
CA GLY A 100 3.79 -3.99 1.01
C GLY A 100 2.44 -3.64 0.42
N PHE A 101 1.73 -4.59 -0.17
CA PHE A 101 0.41 -4.35 -0.74
C PHE A 101 -0.65 -5.23 -0.09
N VAL A 102 -1.72 -4.60 0.41
CA VAL A 102 -2.91 -5.25 0.97
C VAL A 102 -4.07 -5.03 0.01
N PHE A 103 -4.57 -6.11 -0.56
CA PHE A 103 -5.68 -6.09 -1.53
C PHE A 103 -7.03 -6.11 -0.83
N GLN A 104 -8.05 -5.58 -1.48
CA GLN A 104 -9.45 -5.61 -1.03
C GLN A 104 -9.98 -7.03 -0.81
N LEU A 105 -9.64 -7.97 -1.71
CA LEU A 105 -10.00 -9.40 -1.62
C LEU A 105 -8.77 -10.18 -1.14
N PHE A 106 -8.38 -10.09 0.07
CA PHE A 106 -7.25 -10.77 0.76
C PHE A 106 -6.15 -11.39 -0.15
N ASN A 107 -6.51 -11.97 -1.30
CA ASN A 107 -5.66 -12.63 -2.29
C ASN A 107 -4.70 -13.66 -1.67
N LEU A 108 -5.22 -14.45 -0.72
CA LEU A 108 -4.48 -15.56 -0.15
C LEU A 108 -4.51 -16.74 -1.12
N LEU A 109 -3.39 -17.48 -1.18
CA LEU A 109 -3.32 -18.71 -1.95
C LEU A 109 -4.04 -19.81 -1.17
N PRO A 110 -5.14 -20.37 -1.70
CA PRO A 110 -6.02 -21.26 -0.94
C PRO A 110 -5.40 -22.61 -0.60
N ALA A 111 -4.37 -23.02 -1.37
CA ALA A 111 -3.62 -24.26 -1.15
C ALA A 111 -2.52 -24.14 -0.09
N LEU A 112 -2.21 -22.91 0.36
CA LEU A 112 -1.17 -22.63 1.35
C LEU A 112 -1.79 -22.26 2.69
N ASN A 113 -1.18 -22.70 3.80
CA ASN A 113 -1.59 -22.29 5.13
C ASN A 113 -1.20 -20.83 5.44
N ALA A 114 -1.51 -20.32 6.64
CA ALA A 114 -1.24 -18.95 7.02
C ALA A 114 0.26 -18.63 7.00
N VAL A 115 1.12 -19.51 7.55
CA VAL A 115 2.58 -19.31 7.56
C VAL A 115 3.11 -19.27 6.13
N GLU A 116 2.73 -20.23 5.31
CA GLU A 116 3.18 -20.32 3.91
C GLU A 116 2.76 -19.09 3.09
N ASN A 117 1.50 -18.62 3.25
CA ASN A 117 1.04 -17.39 2.61
C ASN A 117 1.89 -16.17 3.00
N VAL A 118 2.23 -16.05 4.28
CA VAL A 118 3.03 -14.93 4.78
C VAL A 118 4.50 -15.06 4.38
N ALA A 119 5.04 -16.26 4.23
CA ALA A 119 6.43 -16.49 3.84
C ALA A 119 6.72 -16.15 2.36
N ILE A 120 5.70 -16.13 1.48
CA ILE A 120 5.87 -15.92 0.03
C ILE A 120 6.79 -14.74 -0.34
N PRO A 121 6.60 -13.51 0.18
CA PRO A 121 7.45 -12.38 -0.18
C PRO A 121 8.92 -12.61 0.18
N LEU A 122 9.19 -13.30 1.28
CA LEU A 122 10.55 -13.61 1.71
C LEU A 122 11.20 -14.65 0.79
N LEU A 123 10.45 -15.69 0.40
CA LEU A 123 10.91 -16.71 -0.52
C LEU A 123 11.22 -16.15 -1.90
N ILE A 124 10.36 -15.26 -2.42
CA ILE A 124 10.59 -14.55 -3.69
C ILE A 124 11.86 -13.69 -3.62
N ASN A 125 12.14 -13.09 -2.46
CA ASN A 125 13.35 -12.30 -2.22
C ASN A 125 14.59 -13.17 -1.92
N GLY A 126 14.50 -14.50 -2.06
CA GLY A 126 15.64 -15.41 -1.91
C GLY A 126 16.01 -15.76 -0.47
N ILE A 127 15.15 -15.48 0.50
CA ILE A 127 15.35 -15.89 1.90
C ILE A 127 15.12 -17.41 2.01
N PRO A 128 16.04 -18.17 2.64
CA PRO A 128 15.86 -19.61 2.83
C PRO A 128 14.56 -19.95 3.58
N SER A 129 13.90 -21.08 3.20
CA SER A 129 12.58 -21.48 3.67
C SER A 129 12.45 -21.46 5.20
N GLU A 130 13.40 -22.06 5.91
CA GLU A 130 13.40 -22.12 7.37
C GLU A 130 13.36 -20.71 8.01
N ARG A 131 14.16 -19.77 7.48
CA ARG A 131 14.17 -18.38 7.96
C ARG A 131 12.89 -17.62 7.56
N ALA A 132 12.38 -17.88 6.36
CA ALA A 132 11.14 -17.28 5.88
C ALA A 132 9.95 -17.71 6.75
N GLU A 133 9.85 -18.99 7.08
CA GLU A 133 8.81 -19.51 7.96
C GLU A 133 8.91 -18.96 9.39
N ALA A 134 10.12 -18.89 9.95
CA ALA A 134 10.33 -18.33 11.29
C ALA A 134 9.86 -16.86 11.36
N ARG A 135 10.21 -16.04 10.35
CA ARG A 135 9.74 -14.65 10.25
C ARG A 135 8.23 -14.55 10.01
N ALA A 136 7.67 -15.45 9.20
CA ALA A 136 6.24 -15.50 8.94
C ALA A 136 5.44 -15.81 10.21
N LYS A 137 5.91 -16.75 11.06
CA LYS A 137 5.31 -17.05 12.37
C LYS A 137 5.30 -15.81 13.28
N GLN A 138 6.42 -15.12 13.39
CA GLN A 138 6.52 -13.89 14.17
C GLN A 138 5.57 -12.80 13.64
N ALA A 139 5.46 -12.63 12.30
CA ALA A 139 4.54 -11.68 11.71
C ALA A 139 3.07 -12.03 11.99
N LEU A 140 2.71 -13.32 12.01
CA LEU A 140 1.37 -13.78 12.37
C LEU A 140 1.06 -13.59 13.86
N GLU A 141 2.03 -13.80 14.74
CA GLU A 141 1.90 -13.51 16.18
C GLU A 141 1.65 -12.01 16.41
N ALA A 142 2.37 -11.14 15.70
CA ALA A 142 2.21 -9.69 15.79
C ALA A 142 0.81 -9.20 15.36
N VAL A 143 0.08 -9.97 14.55
CA VAL A 143 -1.32 -9.68 14.17
C VAL A 143 -2.33 -10.54 14.94
N ASN A 144 -1.92 -11.15 16.07
CA ASN A 144 -2.74 -12.00 16.94
C ASN A 144 -3.32 -13.26 16.24
N LEU A 145 -2.50 -13.93 15.41
CA LEU A 145 -2.82 -15.18 14.72
C LEU A 145 -1.89 -16.34 15.09
N GLY A 146 -1.15 -16.26 16.19
CA GLY A 146 -0.23 -17.33 16.64
C GLY A 146 -0.91 -18.68 16.87
N ALA A 147 -2.21 -18.71 17.19
CA ALA A 147 -2.99 -19.96 17.32
C ALA A 147 -3.55 -20.50 15.99
N ARG A 148 -3.22 -19.87 14.84
CA ARG A 148 -3.79 -20.20 13.51
C ARG A 148 -2.72 -20.37 12.42
N LEU A 149 -1.50 -20.67 12.79
CA LEU A 149 -0.34 -20.75 11.90
C LEU A 149 -0.56 -21.73 10.72
N ASP A 150 -1.11 -22.91 11.01
CA ASP A 150 -1.31 -23.97 10.02
C ASP A 150 -2.71 -23.96 9.38
N ALA A 151 -3.52 -22.93 9.67
CA ALA A 151 -4.87 -22.85 9.13
C ALA A 151 -4.85 -22.47 7.64
N LEU A 152 -5.59 -23.21 6.82
CA LEU A 152 -5.86 -22.85 5.43
C LEU A 152 -6.82 -21.65 5.37
N PRO A 153 -6.74 -20.80 4.33
CA PRO A 153 -7.61 -19.63 4.18
C PRO A 153 -9.10 -19.91 4.36
N GLY A 154 -9.60 -21.00 3.79
CA GLY A 154 -11.01 -21.41 3.92
C GLY A 154 -11.45 -21.81 5.34
N LYS A 155 -10.53 -21.92 6.29
CA LYS A 155 -10.79 -22.19 7.72
C LYS A 155 -10.66 -20.95 8.60
N LEU A 156 -10.37 -19.80 7.99
CA LEU A 156 -10.20 -18.51 8.65
C LEU A 156 -11.44 -17.63 8.41
N SER A 157 -11.83 -16.85 9.43
CA SER A 157 -12.84 -15.79 9.24
C SER A 157 -12.27 -14.68 8.34
N GLY A 158 -13.14 -13.83 7.76
CA GLY A 158 -12.72 -12.71 6.91
C GLY A 158 -11.68 -11.81 7.60
N GLY A 159 -11.90 -11.47 8.87
CA GLY A 159 -10.95 -10.68 9.66
C GLY A 159 -9.62 -11.40 9.92
N GLN A 160 -9.64 -12.73 10.07
CA GLN A 160 -8.42 -13.52 10.18
C GLN A 160 -7.67 -13.57 8.85
N GLN A 161 -8.36 -13.75 7.73
CA GLN A 161 -7.77 -13.71 6.39
C GLN A 161 -7.14 -12.34 6.11
N GLN A 162 -7.80 -11.25 6.50
CA GLN A 162 -7.26 -9.90 6.38
C GLN A 162 -5.98 -9.72 7.18
N ARG A 163 -5.93 -10.22 8.42
CA ARG A 163 -4.71 -10.17 9.23
C ARG A 163 -3.57 -11.00 8.64
N VAL A 164 -3.85 -12.14 8.01
CA VAL A 164 -2.84 -12.90 7.24
C VAL A 164 -2.34 -12.07 6.06
N ALA A 165 -3.22 -11.42 5.30
CA ALA A 165 -2.84 -10.56 4.18
C ALA A 165 -1.98 -9.37 4.63
N ILE A 166 -2.29 -8.76 5.78
CA ILE A 166 -1.48 -7.69 6.39
C ILE A 166 -0.12 -8.24 6.83
N ALA A 167 -0.06 -9.37 7.54
CA ALA A 167 1.20 -9.99 7.94
C ALA A 167 2.09 -10.28 6.71
N ARG A 168 1.50 -10.81 5.63
CA ARG A 168 2.19 -11.04 4.36
C ARG A 168 2.74 -9.74 3.76
N ALA A 169 1.96 -8.66 3.80
CA ALA A 169 2.40 -7.36 3.28
C ALA A 169 3.52 -6.72 4.11
N LEU A 170 3.68 -7.11 5.39
CA LEU A 170 4.63 -6.52 6.32
C LEU A 170 5.88 -7.36 6.57
N VAL A 171 5.87 -8.67 6.28
CA VAL A 171 6.91 -9.62 6.68
C VAL A 171 8.31 -9.31 6.14
N HIS A 172 8.41 -8.62 5.00
CA HIS A 172 9.66 -8.17 4.39
C HIS A 172 10.07 -6.74 4.80
N GLU A 173 9.38 -6.16 5.80
CA GLU A 173 9.67 -4.84 6.38
C GLU A 173 9.65 -3.69 5.37
N PRO A 174 8.58 -3.54 4.56
CA PRO A 174 8.51 -2.53 3.53
C PRO A 174 8.57 -1.12 4.12
N LYS A 175 9.06 -0.15 3.32
CA LYS A 175 9.06 1.27 3.65
C LYS A 175 7.78 2.00 3.21
N LEU A 176 7.08 1.45 2.22
CA LEU A 176 5.77 1.92 1.80
C LEU A 176 4.76 0.78 1.89
N ILE A 177 3.63 1.03 2.54
CA ILE A 177 2.51 0.09 2.59
C ILE A 177 1.32 0.74 1.88
N VAL A 178 0.70 -0.01 0.98
CA VAL A 178 -0.50 0.41 0.24
C VAL A 178 -1.62 -0.56 0.54
N CYS A 179 -2.76 -0.05 1.00
CA CYS A 179 -3.94 -0.85 1.32
C CYS A 179 -5.12 -0.38 0.47
N ASP A 180 -5.67 -1.30 -0.33
CA ASP A 180 -6.90 -1.05 -1.09
C ASP A 180 -8.10 -1.58 -0.30
N GLU A 181 -8.88 -0.69 0.28
CA GLU A 181 -10.08 -0.96 1.07
C GLU A 181 -9.92 -2.06 2.14
N PRO A 182 -8.97 -1.93 3.08
CA PRO A 182 -8.59 -3.02 3.99
C PRO A 182 -9.67 -3.43 4.98
N THR A 183 -10.77 -2.68 5.08
CA THR A 183 -11.87 -2.93 6.05
C THR A 183 -13.23 -3.18 5.39
N SER A 184 -13.34 -3.12 4.06
CA SER A 184 -14.62 -3.17 3.33
C SER A 184 -15.43 -4.45 3.56
N ASN A 185 -14.75 -5.58 3.82
CA ASN A 185 -15.38 -6.89 4.02
C ASN A 185 -15.44 -7.30 5.51
N LEU A 186 -15.30 -6.33 6.44
CA LEU A 186 -15.20 -6.60 7.87
C LEU A 186 -16.32 -5.89 8.64
N ASP A 187 -16.75 -6.48 9.73
CA ASP A 187 -17.56 -5.79 10.72
C ASP A 187 -16.79 -4.62 11.36
N HIS A 188 -17.51 -3.75 12.06
CA HIS A 188 -16.94 -2.52 12.61
C HIS A 188 -15.76 -2.78 13.59
N GLU A 189 -15.94 -3.73 14.52
CA GLU A 189 -14.95 -4.01 15.55
C GLU A 189 -13.68 -4.62 14.94
N THR A 190 -13.85 -5.60 14.06
CA THR A 190 -12.76 -6.23 13.32
C THR A 190 -12.03 -5.21 12.44
N GLY A 191 -12.76 -4.32 11.74
CA GLY A 191 -12.19 -3.26 10.92
C GLY A 191 -11.32 -2.30 11.75
N ARG A 192 -11.78 -1.84 12.91
CA ARG A 192 -10.98 -1.01 13.82
C ARG A 192 -9.75 -1.73 14.36
N SER A 193 -9.86 -3.04 14.67
CA SER A 193 -8.71 -3.85 15.08
C SER A 193 -7.64 -3.92 13.99
N VAL A 194 -8.04 -4.10 12.74
CA VAL A 194 -7.15 -4.08 11.55
C VAL A 194 -6.48 -2.71 11.41
N MET A 195 -7.24 -1.62 11.51
CA MET A 195 -6.69 -0.26 11.42
C MET A 195 -5.70 0.05 12.55
N ASN A 196 -5.92 -0.45 13.78
CA ASN A 196 -4.97 -0.31 14.88
C ASN A 196 -3.62 -0.97 14.56
N ILE A 197 -3.63 -2.17 13.95
CA ILE A 197 -2.41 -2.86 13.51
C ILE A 197 -1.68 -2.00 12.47
N LEU A 198 -2.38 -1.55 11.42
CA LEU A 198 -1.83 -0.72 10.36
C LEU A 198 -1.29 0.61 10.88
N ARG A 199 -2.02 1.27 11.78
CA ARG A 199 -1.57 2.53 12.42
C ARG A 199 -0.31 2.31 13.25
N GLY A 200 -0.21 1.18 13.97
CA GLY A 200 0.99 0.80 14.71
C GLY A 200 2.23 0.72 13.82
N VAL A 201 2.07 0.18 12.62
CA VAL A 201 3.14 0.07 11.62
C VAL A 201 3.54 1.44 11.05
N ALA A 202 2.56 2.33 10.81
CA ALA A 202 2.79 3.68 10.27
C ALA A 202 3.53 4.61 11.24
N LYS A 203 3.58 4.30 12.55
CA LYS A 203 4.32 5.10 13.55
C LYS A 203 5.84 5.09 13.34
N SER A 204 6.40 4.18 12.54
CA SER A 204 7.82 4.22 12.21
C SER A 204 8.12 5.43 11.32
N PRO A 205 9.09 6.30 11.69
CA PRO A 205 9.38 7.52 10.94
C PRO A 205 9.86 7.26 9.51
N ASP A 206 10.36 6.05 9.23
CA ASP A 206 10.88 5.66 7.92
C ASP A 206 9.83 5.01 7.01
N ARG A 207 8.61 4.81 7.49
CA ARG A 207 7.54 4.16 6.74
C ARG A 207 6.45 5.15 6.37
N ALA A 208 5.77 4.85 5.26
CA ALA A 208 4.54 5.54 4.90
C ALA A 208 3.44 4.51 4.64
N LEU A 209 2.20 4.89 4.94
CA LEU A 209 1.03 4.06 4.71
C LEU A 209 -0.02 4.85 3.91
N ILE A 210 -0.46 4.27 2.80
CA ILE A 210 -1.59 4.78 2.01
C ILE A 210 -2.75 3.80 2.18
N VAL A 211 -3.90 4.31 2.60
CA VAL A 211 -5.13 3.53 2.75
C VAL A 211 -6.20 4.11 1.84
N VAL A 212 -6.61 3.36 0.83
CA VAL A 212 -7.81 3.68 0.04
C VAL A 212 -9.03 3.23 0.83
N THR A 213 -10.00 4.11 0.99
CA THR A 213 -11.25 3.79 1.65
C THR A 213 -12.37 4.75 1.27
N HIS A 214 -13.60 4.27 1.36
CA HIS A 214 -14.81 5.09 1.32
C HIS A 214 -15.56 5.07 2.67
N ASP A 215 -15.00 4.39 3.68
CA ASP A 215 -15.61 4.22 5.01
C ASP A 215 -15.22 5.35 5.96
N PRO A 216 -16.12 6.29 6.29
CA PRO A 216 -15.81 7.41 7.19
C PRO A 216 -15.51 6.98 8.63
N ARG A 217 -15.89 5.74 9.03
CA ARG A 217 -15.68 5.22 10.38
C ARG A 217 -14.20 5.04 10.75
N ILE A 218 -13.31 5.02 9.76
CA ILE A 218 -11.88 4.85 9.97
C ILE A 218 -11.07 6.13 9.70
N PHE A 219 -11.70 7.25 9.33
CA PHE A 219 -11.00 8.51 9.03
C PHE A 219 -10.20 9.05 10.23
N ASP A 220 -10.60 8.71 11.45
CA ASP A 220 -9.87 9.10 12.67
C ASP A 220 -8.44 8.54 12.74
N PHE A 221 -8.11 7.52 11.94
CA PHE A 221 -6.76 6.96 11.89
C PHE A 221 -5.80 7.77 11.02
N ALA A 222 -6.30 8.64 10.13
CA ALA A 222 -5.49 9.38 9.18
C ALA A 222 -4.71 10.53 9.82
N ASP A 223 -3.50 10.76 9.34
CA ASP A 223 -2.76 12.00 9.54
C ASP A 223 -3.19 13.04 8.51
N ARG A 224 -3.45 12.61 7.28
CA ARG A 224 -4.01 13.41 6.20
C ARG A 224 -5.01 12.60 5.38
N ILE A 225 -5.98 13.29 4.79
CA ILE A 225 -6.99 12.71 3.91
C ILE A 225 -6.93 13.46 2.57
N ALA A 226 -6.63 12.72 1.49
CA ALA A 226 -6.69 13.21 0.13
C ALA A 226 -8.03 12.83 -0.49
N HIS A 227 -8.81 13.82 -0.87
CA HIS A 227 -10.08 13.64 -1.56
C HIS A 227 -9.84 13.57 -3.06
N MET A 228 -10.29 12.47 -3.68
CA MET A 228 -10.16 12.24 -5.11
C MET A 228 -11.53 12.18 -5.77
N ASP A 229 -11.69 12.91 -6.88
CA ASP A 229 -12.88 12.86 -7.71
C ASP A 229 -12.50 12.99 -9.18
N ASP A 230 -13.19 12.27 -10.05
CA ASP A 230 -13.01 12.27 -11.53
C ASP A 230 -11.54 12.32 -11.99
N GLY A 231 -10.72 11.45 -11.41
CA GLY A 231 -9.30 11.30 -11.77
C GLY A 231 -8.36 12.39 -11.25
N LYS A 232 -8.79 13.24 -10.31
CA LYS A 232 -7.99 14.33 -9.72
C LYS A 232 -8.03 14.33 -8.20
N ILE A 233 -6.95 14.78 -7.57
CA ILE A 233 -7.00 15.17 -6.15
C ILE A 233 -7.62 16.56 -6.09
N ILE A 234 -8.76 16.68 -5.43
CA ILE A 234 -9.50 17.95 -5.31
C ILE A 234 -9.16 18.71 -4.02
N GLU A 235 -8.79 17.98 -2.97
CA GLU A 235 -8.46 18.56 -1.67
C GLU A 235 -7.58 17.60 -0.87
N ILE A 236 -6.71 18.13 -0.03
CA ILE A 236 -5.99 17.38 0.99
C ILE A 236 -6.15 18.09 2.33
N VAL A 237 -6.77 17.42 3.30
CA VAL A 237 -7.03 17.96 4.64
C VAL A 237 -6.19 17.24 5.69
N GLU A 238 -5.80 17.94 6.76
CA GLU A 238 -5.17 17.34 7.94
C GLU A 238 -6.20 16.50 8.70
N GLY A 239 -5.80 15.30 9.12
CA GLY A 239 -6.66 14.40 9.90
C GLY A 239 -6.88 14.93 11.33
N LYS A 240 -8.00 14.56 11.94
CA LYS A 240 -8.40 15.01 13.29
C LYS A 240 -7.42 14.66 14.41
N ASN A 241 -6.50 13.74 14.18
CA ASN A 241 -5.52 13.34 15.20
C ASN A 241 -4.47 14.42 15.54
N LYS A 242 -4.30 15.47 14.71
CA LYS A 242 -3.39 16.58 15.02
C LYS A 242 -3.98 17.61 16.00
N GLU A 243 -5.32 17.72 16.06
CA GLU A 243 -5.98 18.62 17.01
C GLU A 243 -5.94 18.12 18.47
N ARG A 244 -5.61 16.83 18.69
CA ARG A 244 -5.51 16.22 20.03
C ARG A 244 -4.09 16.14 20.59
N LEU A 245 -3.08 16.62 19.84
CA LEU A 245 -1.66 16.62 20.23
C LEU A 245 -1.11 18.06 20.45
N GLN A 246 -1.98 19.06 20.44
CA GLN A 246 -1.74 20.40 20.96
C GLN A 246 -2.53 20.60 22.25
#